data_c9216b2b0821c629f4e406c00162e5b1
#
_entry.id   c9216b2b0821c629f4e406c00162e5b1
#
_cell.length_a   1.000
_cell.length_b   1.000
_cell.length_c   1.000
_cell.angle_alpha   90.00
_cell.angle_beta   90.00
_cell.angle_gamma   90.00
#
_symmetry.space_group_name_H-M   'P 1'
#
loop_
_entity.id
_entity.type
_entity.pdbx_description
1 polymer ?
#
loop_
_entity_poly.entity_id
_entity_poly.type
_entity_poly.pdbx_seq_one_letter_code
_entity_poly.pdbx_strand_id
1 'polypeptide(L)'
;MSLLIKNGTIVNDDAMFKSDVLVHDGKIVEIAPSIQPTPGLEVVYATDRLVIPGGIDPHTHMQLPFMGEVAKDDFHRGTEAAVAGGTTMIIDFVIPTKGESLLVAYDRWRGWADPKVVCDYGLSMAITSWSPQIAEEMAMVTKADYGINSFKFFLAYAGVFMVRDEEFYQGMLQCAKLRALARVHAENGAVIAERCEHLLSSGITGPEGHTQSRPEELEAEATFRACTMASQANCPLYVVHVMSKGAAAAIAHHRKKGAVVFGEPIAAGLATDGSHYYNEDWLHAARYVMSPPLSRDPSTPNALMRLLAAGELHLTATDNCTFDCHQKSLGKDDFTKIPNGVNGVEDRMSVVWDRGVHAGIIDPMKFVAVTSTMAAKIFNCYPQKGRIAVGSDADIVIWNANATRTISKDTHHHAIDFNIFEGMQVHGVPETTICRGRIVWANGQLRTVQGAGRFVPLPPDSQIVFSAVDNRGKALEPVKVIRSPYEAPSTLQAHDANANIVVKPTVRTAIPPGGASSIQF
;
A
#
# COMPACT_ATOMS: atom_id res chain seq x y z
N MET A 1 0.88 -21.62 26.11
CA MET A 1 -0.62 -21.67 25.98
C MET A 1 -0.95 -22.58 24.83
N SER A 2 -1.88 -23.53 25.01
CA SER A 2 -2.24 -24.52 23.99
C SER A 2 -3.70 -24.37 23.60
N LEU A 3 -3.99 -24.46 22.30
CA LEU A 3 -5.31 -24.31 21.72
C LEU A 3 -5.51 -25.36 20.63
N LEU A 4 -6.68 -25.97 20.56
CA LEU A 4 -7.06 -26.90 19.50
C LEU A 4 -8.26 -26.35 18.73
N ILE A 5 -8.09 -26.15 17.42
CA ILE A 5 -9.17 -25.80 16.50
C ILE A 5 -9.65 -27.08 15.82
N LYS A 6 -10.95 -27.37 15.94
CA LYS A 6 -11.54 -28.63 15.46
C LYS A 6 -12.56 -28.45 14.36
N ASN A 7 -12.59 -29.43 13.46
CA ASN A 7 -13.64 -29.64 12.45
C ASN A 7 -13.77 -28.51 11.42
N GLY A 8 -12.75 -27.68 11.26
CA GLY A 8 -12.77 -26.59 10.31
C GLY A 8 -12.32 -26.99 8.89
N THR A 9 -12.62 -26.14 7.92
CA THR A 9 -12.03 -26.22 6.59
C THR A 9 -10.88 -25.23 6.50
N ILE A 10 -9.64 -25.71 6.52
CA ILE A 10 -8.45 -24.89 6.35
C ILE A 10 -8.42 -24.38 4.91
N VAL A 11 -8.15 -23.07 4.75
CA VAL A 11 -7.96 -22.42 3.47
C VAL A 11 -6.63 -21.66 3.47
N ASN A 12 -5.73 -22.08 2.61
CA ASN A 12 -4.51 -21.37 2.23
C ASN A 12 -4.66 -20.79 0.82
N ASP A 13 -3.65 -20.11 0.29
CA ASP A 13 -3.67 -19.57 -1.08
C ASP A 13 -3.61 -20.64 -2.18
N ASP A 14 -3.21 -21.85 -1.83
CA ASP A 14 -2.96 -22.97 -2.77
C ASP A 14 -3.74 -24.26 -2.46
N ALA A 15 -4.43 -24.33 -1.34
CA ALA A 15 -5.14 -25.53 -0.92
C ALA A 15 -6.30 -25.23 0.04
N MET A 16 -7.36 -26.07 -0.07
CA MET A 16 -8.49 -26.07 0.86
C MET A 16 -8.82 -27.51 1.27
N PHE A 17 -8.84 -27.82 2.58
CA PHE A 17 -9.06 -29.16 3.10
C PHE A 17 -9.57 -29.13 4.55
N LYS A 18 -10.32 -30.18 4.96
CA LYS A 18 -10.79 -30.36 6.33
C LYS A 18 -9.68 -30.93 7.23
N SER A 19 -9.42 -30.27 8.34
CA SER A 19 -8.43 -30.75 9.33
C SER A 19 -8.58 -30.01 10.66
N ASP A 20 -8.03 -30.60 11.73
CA ASP A 20 -7.84 -29.95 13.02
C ASP A 20 -6.47 -29.27 13.06
N VAL A 21 -6.33 -28.22 13.89
CA VAL A 21 -5.09 -27.46 14.07
C VAL A 21 -4.75 -27.39 15.55
N LEU A 22 -3.60 -27.93 15.94
CA LEU A 22 -3.06 -27.80 17.30
C LEU A 22 -2.05 -26.66 17.36
N VAL A 23 -2.27 -25.81 18.33
CA VAL A 23 -1.42 -24.65 18.63
C VAL A 23 -0.75 -24.84 19.97
N HIS A 24 0.55 -24.57 20.05
CA HIS A 24 1.32 -24.55 21.29
C HIS A 24 2.32 -23.38 21.27
N ASP A 25 2.33 -22.60 22.35
CA ASP A 25 3.23 -21.44 22.53
C ASP A 25 3.28 -20.49 21.32
N GLY A 26 2.10 -20.20 20.77
CA GLY A 26 1.94 -19.24 19.67
C GLY A 26 2.29 -19.77 18.30
N LYS A 27 2.60 -21.06 18.17
CA LYS A 27 2.93 -21.73 16.91
C LYS A 27 1.94 -22.83 16.58
N ILE A 28 1.73 -23.06 15.29
CA ILE A 28 1.02 -24.25 14.81
C ILE A 28 2.01 -25.43 14.90
N VAL A 29 1.65 -26.45 15.69
CA VAL A 29 2.53 -27.59 15.95
C VAL A 29 2.06 -28.87 15.26
N GLU A 30 0.77 -28.98 14.96
CA GLU A 30 0.22 -30.16 14.28
C GLU A 30 -1.02 -29.76 13.46
N ILE A 31 -1.16 -30.39 12.30
CA ILE A 31 -2.35 -30.33 11.44
C ILE A 31 -2.68 -31.78 11.06
N ALA A 32 -3.84 -32.29 11.51
CA ALA A 32 -4.25 -33.66 11.23
C ALA A 32 -5.77 -33.75 11.08
N PRO A 33 -6.29 -34.77 10.35
CA PRO A 33 -7.72 -34.93 10.14
C PRO A 33 -8.54 -35.03 11.42
N SER A 34 -7.92 -35.54 12.51
CA SER A 34 -8.56 -35.60 13.83
C SER A 34 -7.47 -35.60 14.91
N ILE A 35 -7.53 -34.61 15.80
CA ILE A 35 -6.64 -34.50 16.98
C ILE A 35 -7.50 -34.66 18.23
N GLN A 36 -7.12 -35.58 19.11
CA GLN A 36 -7.85 -35.81 20.36
C GLN A 36 -7.50 -34.71 21.38
N PRO A 37 -8.51 -34.03 21.96
CA PRO A 37 -8.24 -33.04 22.99
C PRO A 37 -7.68 -33.69 24.23
N THR A 38 -6.65 -33.09 24.81
CA THR A 38 -6.11 -33.49 26.13
C THR A 38 -6.72 -32.66 27.26
N PRO A 39 -6.75 -33.17 28.50
CA PRO A 39 -7.28 -32.40 29.62
C PRO A 39 -6.58 -31.04 29.79
N GLY A 40 -7.36 -29.97 29.94
CA GLY A 40 -6.85 -28.60 30.10
C GLY A 40 -6.53 -27.86 28.79
N LEU A 41 -6.74 -28.50 27.65
CA LEU A 41 -6.58 -27.85 26.32
C LEU A 41 -7.85 -27.04 26.02
N GLU A 42 -7.68 -25.77 25.67
CA GLU A 42 -8.78 -24.95 25.15
C GLU A 42 -9.16 -25.45 23.74
N VAL A 43 -10.45 -25.64 23.50
CA VAL A 43 -10.94 -26.16 22.22
C VAL A 43 -11.90 -25.16 21.56
N VAL A 44 -11.60 -24.78 20.31
CA VAL A 44 -12.47 -23.96 19.46
C VAL A 44 -13.03 -24.84 18.35
N TYR A 45 -14.35 -24.96 18.28
CA TYR A 45 -15.01 -25.69 17.21
C TYR A 45 -15.26 -24.77 16.01
N ALA A 46 -14.74 -25.15 14.85
CA ALA A 46 -14.87 -24.45 13.58
C ALA A 46 -15.75 -25.24 12.59
N THR A 47 -16.72 -26.02 13.09
CA THR A 47 -17.66 -26.79 12.27
C THR A 47 -18.40 -25.86 11.31
N ASP A 48 -18.41 -26.20 10.02
CA ASP A 48 -18.99 -25.39 8.93
C ASP A 48 -18.41 -23.96 8.82
N ARG A 49 -17.18 -23.80 9.27
CA ARG A 49 -16.40 -22.56 9.16
C ARG A 49 -15.13 -22.78 8.36
N LEU A 50 -14.63 -21.68 7.80
CA LEU A 50 -13.29 -21.64 7.22
C LEU A 50 -12.29 -21.28 8.32
N VAL A 51 -11.13 -21.92 8.27
CA VAL A 51 -9.97 -21.63 9.12
C VAL A 51 -8.92 -21.04 8.20
N ILE A 52 -8.75 -19.72 8.26
CA ILE A 52 -7.87 -18.98 7.36
C ILE A 52 -6.70 -18.34 8.13
N PRO A 53 -5.55 -18.08 7.49
CA PRO A 53 -4.52 -17.27 8.12
C PRO A 53 -5.06 -15.86 8.39
N GLY A 54 -4.62 -15.27 9.47
CA GLY A 54 -4.98 -13.89 9.81
C GLY A 54 -4.62 -12.92 8.70
N GLY A 55 -5.45 -11.91 8.48
CA GLY A 55 -5.20 -10.86 7.52
C GLY A 55 -3.90 -10.11 7.82
N ILE A 56 -3.19 -9.69 6.78
CA ILE A 56 -2.05 -8.77 6.87
C ILE A 56 -2.45 -7.50 6.13
N ASP A 57 -2.47 -6.39 6.82
CA ASP A 57 -2.70 -5.08 6.21
C ASP A 57 -1.35 -4.34 6.07
N PRO A 58 -0.79 -4.26 4.85
CA PRO A 58 0.53 -3.69 4.66
C PRO A 58 0.53 -2.16 4.54
N HIS A 59 -0.59 -1.47 4.81
CA HIS A 59 -0.70 -0.04 4.62
C HIS A 59 -1.63 0.60 5.66
N THR A 60 -1.03 1.03 6.77
CA THR A 60 -1.71 1.75 7.84
C THR A 60 -0.90 2.95 8.30
N HIS A 61 -1.58 3.91 8.94
CA HIS A 61 -1.04 5.16 9.47
C HIS A 61 -1.58 5.40 10.89
N MET A 62 -1.27 4.48 11.81
CA MET A 62 -1.73 4.58 13.20
C MET A 62 -1.03 5.74 13.91
N GLN A 63 -1.81 6.56 14.62
CA GLN A 63 -1.28 7.69 15.42
C GLN A 63 -0.46 8.71 14.60
N LEU A 64 -0.68 8.79 13.28
CA LEU A 64 0.10 9.66 12.39
C LEU A 64 -0.17 11.14 12.66
N PRO A 65 0.86 11.96 12.97
CA PRO A 65 0.76 13.41 12.89
C PRO A 65 0.72 13.85 11.42
N PHE A 66 -0.40 14.46 11.00
CA PHE A 66 -0.59 14.86 9.61
C PHE A 66 -1.49 16.09 9.50
N MET A 67 -1.10 17.08 8.69
CA MET A 67 -1.85 18.32 8.43
C MET A 67 -2.24 19.11 9.71
N GLY A 68 -1.38 19.09 10.73
CA GLY A 68 -1.62 19.78 12.00
C GLY A 68 -2.44 19.00 13.01
N GLU A 69 -2.93 17.83 12.64
CA GLU A 69 -3.73 16.91 13.45
C GLU A 69 -2.97 15.59 13.73
N VAL A 70 -3.57 14.73 14.53
CA VAL A 70 -3.09 13.35 14.76
C VAL A 70 -4.23 12.39 14.44
N ALA A 71 -3.93 11.33 13.69
CA ALA A 71 -4.88 10.28 13.41
C ALA A 71 -5.48 9.71 14.71
N LYS A 72 -6.81 9.56 14.75
CA LYS A 72 -7.54 9.14 15.97
C LYS A 72 -7.28 7.70 16.37
N ASP A 73 -7.16 6.80 15.40
CA ASP A 73 -6.72 5.46 15.69
C ASP A 73 -5.23 5.50 16.03
N ASP A 74 -4.93 5.40 17.32
CA ASP A 74 -3.58 5.11 17.77
C ASP A 74 -3.27 3.62 17.61
N PHE A 75 -2.05 3.21 17.92
CA PHE A 75 -1.66 1.80 17.79
C PHE A 75 -2.49 0.83 18.65
N HIS A 76 -3.10 1.30 19.75
CA HIS A 76 -4.01 0.45 20.53
C HIS A 76 -5.37 0.29 19.84
N ARG A 77 -6.06 1.41 19.61
CA ARG A 77 -7.41 1.40 19.01
C ARG A 77 -7.42 0.87 17.60
N GLY A 78 -6.44 1.27 16.78
CA GLY A 78 -6.33 0.77 15.41
C GLY A 78 -6.05 -0.72 15.33
N THR A 79 -5.24 -1.29 16.24
CA THR A 79 -5.02 -2.74 16.25
C THR A 79 -6.17 -3.51 16.90
N GLU A 80 -6.96 -2.92 17.82
CA GLU A 80 -8.23 -3.50 18.26
C GLU A 80 -9.23 -3.59 17.09
N ALA A 81 -9.38 -2.53 16.31
CA ALA A 81 -10.18 -2.54 15.09
C ALA A 81 -9.67 -3.60 14.08
N ALA A 82 -8.35 -3.70 13.91
CA ALA A 82 -7.74 -4.70 13.04
C ALA A 82 -8.14 -6.14 13.42
N VAL A 83 -8.00 -6.51 14.70
CA VAL A 83 -8.33 -7.88 15.14
C VAL A 83 -9.82 -8.15 15.13
N ALA A 84 -10.67 -7.17 15.39
CA ALA A 84 -12.11 -7.28 15.23
C ALA A 84 -12.51 -7.59 13.79
N GLY A 85 -11.74 -7.07 12.82
CA GLY A 85 -11.89 -7.33 11.39
C GLY A 85 -11.20 -8.58 10.87
N GLY A 86 -10.46 -9.34 11.70
CA GLY A 86 -9.73 -10.54 11.28
C GLY A 86 -8.31 -10.26 10.77
N THR A 87 -7.78 -9.06 10.95
CA THR A 87 -6.39 -8.70 10.62
C THR A 87 -5.51 -8.92 11.85
N THR A 88 -4.47 -9.75 11.72
CA THR A 88 -3.57 -10.15 12.82
C THR A 88 -2.19 -9.54 12.73
N MET A 89 -1.91 -8.85 11.63
CA MET A 89 -0.66 -8.10 11.43
C MET A 89 -0.92 -6.86 10.59
N ILE A 90 -0.31 -5.75 10.99
CA ILE A 90 -0.25 -4.53 10.19
C ILE A 90 1.20 -4.23 9.80
N ILE A 91 1.42 -3.51 8.69
CA ILE A 91 2.72 -2.89 8.38
C ILE A 91 2.47 -1.39 8.29
N ASP A 92 2.87 -0.69 9.34
CA ASP A 92 2.66 0.75 9.49
C ASP A 92 3.82 1.55 8.89
N PHE A 93 3.59 2.82 8.59
CA PHE A 93 4.60 3.69 8.00
C PHE A 93 5.22 4.62 9.04
N VAL A 94 6.53 4.50 9.22
CA VAL A 94 7.36 5.53 9.85
C VAL A 94 7.49 6.69 8.88
N ILE A 95 6.96 7.86 9.22
CA ILE A 95 7.03 9.05 8.35
C ILE A 95 7.85 10.14 9.06
N PRO A 96 9.15 10.25 8.76
CA PRO A 96 9.99 11.32 9.29
C PRO A 96 9.54 12.68 8.75
N THR A 97 9.70 13.71 9.54
CA THR A 97 9.62 15.08 9.03
C THR A 97 10.77 15.35 8.07
N LYS A 98 10.62 16.34 7.19
CA LYS A 98 11.64 16.63 6.18
C LYS A 98 12.98 16.97 6.86
N GLY A 99 14.04 16.20 6.51
CA GLY A 99 15.39 16.36 7.08
C GLY A 99 15.62 15.69 8.42
N GLU A 100 14.63 15.00 8.98
CA GLU A 100 14.78 14.20 10.19
C GLU A 100 15.52 12.88 9.89
N SER A 101 16.33 12.42 10.87
CA SER A 101 16.97 11.11 10.82
C SER A 101 15.94 9.98 10.80
N LEU A 102 16.15 8.99 9.92
CA LEU A 102 15.32 7.79 9.85
C LEU A 102 15.37 6.98 11.15
N LEU A 103 16.52 6.99 11.85
CA LEU A 103 16.71 6.28 13.10
C LEU A 103 15.88 6.92 14.23
N VAL A 104 15.88 8.24 14.32
CA VAL A 104 15.08 8.98 15.32
C VAL A 104 13.60 8.75 15.08
N ALA A 105 13.15 8.80 13.84
CA ALA A 105 11.77 8.52 13.49
C ALA A 105 11.39 7.05 13.79
N TYR A 106 12.26 6.10 13.50
CA TYR A 106 12.06 4.68 13.84
C TYR A 106 11.84 4.47 15.33
N ASP A 107 12.74 5.01 16.17
CA ASP A 107 12.65 4.87 17.63
C ASP A 107 11.35 5.48 18.16
N ARG A 108 10.90 6.59 17.59
CA ARG A 108 9.62 7.22 17.95
C ARG A 108 8.43 6.30 17.62
N TRP A 109 8.36 5.71 16.42
CA TRP A 109 7.28 4.79 16.04
C TRP A 109 7.29 3.52 16.90
N ARG A 110 8.46 2.94 17.15
CA ARG A 110 8.60 1.81 18.07
C ARG A 110 8.11 2.17 19.47
N GLY A 111 8.50 3.34 19.97
CA GLY A 111 8.05 3.84 21.27
C GLY A 111 6.54 4.05 21.37
N TRP A 112 5.86 4.33 20.24
CA TRP A 112 4.41 4.42 20.19
C TRP A 112 3.73 3.05 20.07
N ALA A 113 4.27 2.19 19.24
CA ALA A 113 3.64 0.91 18.90
C ALA A 113 3.83 -0.16 19.99
N ASP A 114 5.07 -0.38 20.46
CA ASP A 114 5.41 -1.48 21.38
C ASP A 114 4.52 -1.56 22.62
N PRO A 115 4.21 -0.44 23.33
CA PRO A 115 3.37 -0.52 24.53
C PRO A 115 1.87 -0.61 24.24
N LYS A 116 1.42 -0.54 22.97
CA LYS A 116 0.01 -0.36 22.61
C LYS A 116 -0.57 -1.49 21.78
N VAL A 117 0.17 -2.05 20.82
CA VAL A 117 -0.37 -3.00 19.84
C VAL A 117 -0.94 -4.26 20.47
N VAL A 118 -2.07 -4.73 19.95
CA VAL A 118 -2.71 -5.98 20.39
C VAL A 118 -2.54 -7.12 19.38
N CYS A 119 -2.14 -6.81 18.15
CA CYS A 119 -1.69 -7.78 17.14
C CYS A 119 -0.23 -7.51 16.74
N ASP A 120 0.36 -8.39 15.95
CA ASP A 120 1.72 -8.22 15.48
C ASP A 120 1.82 -7.07 14.46
N TYR A 121 2.99 -6.46 14.36
CA TYR A 121 3.22 -5.37 13.43
C TYR A 121 4.63 -5.38 12.83
N GLY A 122 4.75 -4.90 11.60
CA GLY A 122 5.98 -4.52 10.94
C GLY A 122 5.99 -3.02 10.64
N LEU A 123 7.11 -2.52 10.17
CA LEU A 123 7.26 -1.12 9.79
C LEU A 123 7.84 -0.99 8.38
N SER A 124 7.41 0.04 7.67
CA SER A 124 7.98 0.54 6.41
C SER A 124 8.44 1.97 6.63
N MET A 125 9.53 2.40 5.99
CA MET A 125 10.12 3.73 6.22
C MET A 125 9.80 4.67 5.05
N ALA A 126 9.23 5.84 5.34
CA ALA A 126 9.06 6.88 4.33
C ALA A 126 10.35 7.68 4.14
N ILE A 127 10.62 8.06 2.89
CA ILE A 127 11.72 8.93 2.49
C ILE A 127 11.13 10.25 2.03
N THR A 128 11.22 11.27 2.87
CA THR A 128 10.65 12.61 2.65
C THR A 128 11.66 13.64 2.16
N SER A 129 12.94 13.26 2.13
CA SER A 129 14.05 14.03 1.59
C SER A 129 15.18 13.10 1.20
N TRP A 130 16.11 13.57 0.37
CA TRP A 130 17.25 12.77 -0.07
C TRP A 130 18.58 13.45 0.26
N SER A 131 19.52 12.66 0.80
CA SER A 131 20.90 13.05 1.04
C SER A 131 21.77 11.80 1.15
N PRO A 132 23.11 11.91 1.08
CA PRO A 132 24.01 10.79 1.37
C PRO A 132 23.78 10.17 2.74
N GLN A 133 23.49 10.98 3.76
CA GLN A 133 23.16 10.50 5.11
C GLN A 133 21.90 9.65 5.11
N ILE A 134 20.84 10.06 4.42
CA ILE A 134 19.60 9.25 4.30
C ILE A 134 19.90 7.91 3.64
N ALA A 135 20.75 7.87 2.61
CA ALA A 135 21.15 6.60 1.97
C ALA A 135 21.91 5.67 2.94
N GLU A 136 22.77 6.22 3.81
CA GLU A 136 23.45 5.46 4.85
C GLU A 136 22.48 4.95 5.92
N GLU A 137 21.55 5.81 6.37
CA GLU A 137 20.52 5.43 7.34
C GLU A 137 19.55 4.38 6.78
N MET A 138 19.20 4.43 5.48
CA MET A 138 18.46 3.33 4.81
C MET A 138 19.18 2.01 4.96
N ALA A 139 20.51 1.98 4.77
CA ALA A 139 21.31 0.76 4.94
C ALA A 139 21.38 0.31 6.41
N MET A 140 21.28 1.21 7.36
CA MET A 140 21.24 0.87 8.79
C MET A 140 19.90 0.25 9.17
N VAL A 141 18.77 0.87 8.79
CA VAL A 141 17.44 0.38 9.17
C VAL A 141 17.07 -0.93 8.46
N THR A 142 17.79 -1.32 7.39
CA THR A 142 17.61 -2.62 6.73
C THR A 142 18.24 -3.78 7.50
N LYS A 143 19.10 -3.51 8.49
CA LYS A 143 19.71 -4.58 9.30
C LYS A 143 18.66 -5.27 10.19
N ALA A 144 18.99 -6.50 10.62
CA ALA A 144 18.09 -7.35 11.39
C ALA A 144 17.54 -6.69 12.67
N ASP A 145 18.32 -5.85 13.33
CA ASP A 145 17.93 -5.15 14.56
C ASP A 145 16.79 -4.13 14.34
N TYR A 146 16.69 -3.58 13.12
CA TYR A 146 15.66 -2.65 12.73
C TYR A 146 14.55 -3.30 11.91
N GLY A 147 14.89 -4.21 11.01
CA GLY A 147 13.95 -5.05 10.27
C GLY A 147 13.05 -4.26 9.29
N ILE A 148 13.59 -3.25 8.62
CA ILE A 148 12.91 -2.49 7.56
C ILE A 148 13.36 -3.02 6.20
N ASN A 149 12.43 -3.50 5.38
CA ASN A 149 12.73 -3.98 4.03
C ASN A 149 12.02 -3.23 2.90
N SER A 150 11.33 -2.15 3.24
CA SER A 150 10.58 -1.37 2.26
C SER A 150 10.61 0.12 2.57
N PHE A 151 10.74 0.94 1.52
CA PHE A 151 10.88 2.38 1.63
C PHE A 151 9.83 3.08 0.76
N LYS A 152 9.03 3.99 1.36
CA LYS A 152 7.96 4.71 0.68
C LYS A 152 8.39 6.10 0.25
N PHE A 153 8.10 6.43 -0.99
CA PHE A 153 8.30 7.73 -1.60
C PHE A 153 6.95 8.35 -1.97
N PHE A 154 6.87 9.67 -1.90
CA PHE A 154 5.68 10.42 -2.29
C PHE A 154 5.98 11.29 -3.50
N LEU A 155 5.20 11.17 -4.57
CA LEU A 155 5.26 12.05 -5.74
C LEU A 155 4.24 13.20 -5.66
N ALA A 156 3.50 13.26 -4.56
CA ALA A 156 2.56 14.33 -4.18
C ALA A 156 2.88 14.87 -2.78
N TYR A 157 2.03 15.76 -2.27
CA TYR A 157 2.23 16.51 -1.02
C TYR A 157 3.42 17.47 -1.10
N ALA A 158 3.38 18.37 -2.12
CA ALA A 158 4.40 19.37 -2.38
C ALA A 158 4.73 20.19 -1.11
N GLY A 159 6.02 20.34 -0.83
CA GLY A 159 6.52 21.05 0.35
C GLY A 159 6.51 20.26 1.66
N VAL A 160 5.82 19.10 1.72
CA VAL A 160 5.71 18.26 2.94
C VAL A 160 6.48 16.95 2.76
N PHE A 161 5.97 16.03 1.94
CA PHE A 161 6.55 14.69 1.76
C PHE A 161 7.13 14.46 0.37
N MET A 162 6.74 15.28 -0.62
CA MET A 162 7.08 15.06 -2.02
C MET A 162 8.59 15.11 -2.24
N VAL A 163 9.11 14.07 -2.91
CA VAL A 163 10.46 14.03 -3.44
C VAL A 163 10.44 14.33 -4.95
N ARG A 164 11.55 14.88 -5.45
CA ARG A 164 11.73 15.14 -6.89
C ARG A 164 12.12 13.85 -7.62
N ASP A 165 12.01 13.85 -8.93
CA ASP A 165 12.29 12.66 -9.76
C ASP A 165 13.72 12.16 -9.59
N GLU A 166 14.71 13.05 -9.53
CA GLU A 166 16.10 12.67 -9.28
C GLU A 166 16.32 12.06 -7.89
N GLU A 167 15.64 12.60 -6.86
CA GLU A 167 15.71 12.07 -5.49
C GLU A 167 15.05 10.69 -5.42
N PHE A 168 13.89 10.54 -6.07
CA PHE A 168 13.18 9.26 -6.16
C PHE A 168 14.01 8.20 -6.89
N TYR A 169 14.64 8.57 -8.02
CA TYR A 169 15.49 7.65 -8.76
C TYR A 169 16.70 7.19 -7.95
N GLN A 170 17.38 8.10 -7.25
CA GLN A 170 18.48 7.75 -6.34
C GLN A 170 18.00 6.85 -5.21
N GLY A 171 16.83 7.13 -4.64
CA GLY A 171 16.20 6.27 -3.64
C GLY A 171 15.94 4.85 -4.15
N MET A 172 15.46 4.70 -5.38
CA MET A 172 15.26 3.40 -6.02
C MET A 172 16.58 2.65 -6.26
N LEU A 173 17.63 3.34 -6.69
CA LEU A 173 18.96 2.73 -6.83
C LEU A 173 19.47 2.21 -5.47
N GLN A 174 19.23 2.97 -4.39
CA GLN A 174 19.57 2.53 -3.05
C GLN A 174 18.72 1.33 -2.61
N CYS A 175 17.41 1.33 -2.87
CA CYS A 175 16.55 0.18 -2.62
C CYS A 175 17.04 -1.08 -3.34
N ALA A 176 17.37 -0.97 -4.63
CA ALA A 176 17.91 -2.07 -5.42
C ALA A 176 19.22 -2.63 -4.82
N LYS A 177 20.14 -1.73 -4.41
CA LYS A 177 21.39 -2.09 -3.75
C LYS A 177 21.17 -2.81 -2.42
N LEU A 178 20.20 -2.36 -1.64
CA LEU A 178 19.85 -2.94 -0.32
C LEU A 178 18.97 -4.19 -0.43
N ARG A 179 18.53 -4.55 -1.63
CA ARG A 179 17.53 -5.58 -1.89
C ARG A 179 16.24 -5.35 -1.09
N ALA A 180 15.84 -4.08 -1.03
CA ALA A 180 14.63 -3.59 -0.38
C ALA A 180 13.59 -3.15 -1.43
N LEU A 181 12.32 -3.17 -1.06
CA LEU A 181 11.20 -2.82 -1.92
C LEU A 181 10.98 -1.29 -1.93
N ALA A 182 10.96 -0.67 -3.10
CA ALA A 182 10.48 0.70 -3.24
C ALA A 182 8.96 0.72 -3.26
N ARG A 183 8.33 1.59 -2.46
CA ARG A 183 6.88 1.82 -2.43
C ARG A 183 6.61 3.27 -2.86
N VAL A 184 5.51 3.52 -3.55
CA VAL A 184 5.24 4.86 -4.06
C VAL A 184 3.78 5.26 -3.94
N HIS A 185 3.56 6.45 -3.36
CA HIS A 185 2.33 7.23 -3.53
C HIS A 185 2.47 7.98 -4.86
N ALA A 186 1.71 7.57 -5.86
CA ALA A 186 1.88 8.00 -7.24
C ALA A 186 0.74 8.93 -7.67
N GLU A 187 0.84 10.21 -7.32
CA GLU A 187 0.05 11.31 -7.90
C GLU A 187 1.00 12.41 -8.37
N ASN A 188 0.63 13.17 -9.42
CA ASN A 188 1.42 14.29 -9.90
C ASN A 188 1.23 15.53 -9.01
N GLY A 189 2.05 15.64 -7.95
CA GLY A 189 1.92 16.66 -6.92
C GLY A 189 2.10 18.09 -7.42
N ALA A 190 2.92 18.30 -8.45
CA ALA A 190 3.13 19.64 -9.02
C ALA A 190 1.85 20.15 -9.70
N VAL A 191 1.21 19.31 -10.52
CA VAL A 191 -0.06 19.69 -11.19
C VAL A 191 -1.20 19.82 -10.18
N ILE A 192 -1.25 18.94 -9.15
CA ILE A 192 -2.24 19.03 -8.08
C ILE A 192 -2.14 20.38 -7.35
N ALA A 193 -0.94 20.86 -7.02
CA ALA A 193 -0.75 22.13 -6.34
C ALA A 193 -1.34 23.31 -7.13
N GLU A 194 -0.99 23.42 -8.42
CA GLU A 194 -1.53 24.46 -9.30
C GLU A 194 -3.06 24.37 -9.45
N ARG A 195 -3.60 23.14 -9.56
CA ARG A 195 -5.05 22.95 -9.65
C ARG A 195 -5.77 23.34 -8.37
N CYS A 196 -5.19 23.07 -7.19
CA CYS A 196 -5.74 23.50 -5.90
C CYS A 196 -5.84 25.03 -5.83
N GLU A 197 -4.78 25.76 -6.20
CA GLU A 197 -4.78 27.22 -6.23
C GLU A 197 -5.83 27.77 -7.20
N HIS A 198 -5.92 27.19 -8.40
CA HIS A 198 -6.91 27.58 -9.40
C HIS A 198 -8.36 27.38 -8.89
N LEU A 199 -8.66 26.23 -8.28
CA LEU A 199 -10.01 25.93 -7.78
C LEU A 199 -10.40 26.87 -6.64
N LEU A 200 -9.50 27.10 -5.67
CA LEU A 200 -9.73 28.02 -4.56
C LEU A 200 -9.95 29.45 -5.07
N SER A 201 -9.13 29.93 -6.02
CA SER A 201 -9.30 31.25 -6.63
C SER A 201 -10.61 31.39 -7.42
N SER A 202 -11.17 30.27 -7.88
CA SER A 202 -12.48 30.19 -8.56
C SER A 202 -13.65 30.04 -7.58
N GLY A 203 -13.40 30.06 -6.26
CA GLY A 203 -14.42 29.96 -5.23
C GLY A 203 -14.90 28.54 -4.92
N ILE A 204 -14.19 27.51 -5.38
CA ILE A 204 -14.47 26.10 -5.07
C ILE A 204 -13.67 25.75 -3.81
N THR A 205 -14.35 25.71 -2.66
CA THR A 205 -13.72 25.53 -1.34
C THR A 205 -14.14 24.23 -0.64
N GLY A 206 -15.18 23.56 -1.13
CA GLY A 206 -15.72 22.34 -0.54
C GLY A 206 -14.98 21.06 -0.95
N PRO A 207 -15.39 19.91 -0.38
CA PRO A 207 -14.75 18.60 -0.65
C PRO A 207 -14.70 18.19 -2.13
N GLU A 208 -15.61 18.70 -2.96
CA GLU A 208 -15.59 18.50 -4.42
C GLU A 208 -14.31 19.07 -5.06
N GLY A 209 -13.71 20.11 -4.48
CA GLY A 209 -12.44 20.66 -4.91
C GLY A 209 -11.29 19.67 -4.76
N HIS A 210 -11.34 18.80 -3.76
CA HIS A 210 -10.35 17.77 -3.54
C HIS A 210 -10.28 16.78 -4.72
N THR A 211 -11.41 16.22 -5.15
CA THR A 211 -11.43 15.29 -6.29
C THR A 211 -11.21 16.02 -7.63
N GLN A 212 -11.65 17.28 -7.77
CA GLN A 212 -11.40 18.05 -8.98
C GLN A 212 -9.93 18.46 -9.15
N SER A 213 -9.19 18.67 -8.07
CA SER A 213 -7.74 18.94 -8.13
C SER A 213 -6.91 17.70 -8.46
N ARG A 214 -7.47 16.50 -8.29
CA ARG A 214 -6.82 15.18 -8.45
C ARG A 214 -7.56 14.28 -9.44
N PRO A 215 -7.68 14.66 -10.73
CA PRO A 215 -8.25 13.75 -11.73
C PRO A 215 -7.38 12.48 -11.86
N GLU A 216 -8.02 11.36 -12.20
CA GLU A 216 -7.38 10.03 -12.26
C GLU A 216 -6.16 9.96 -13.19
N GLU A 217 -6.10 10.83 -14.19
CA GLU A 217 -4.98 10.95 -15.12
C GLU A 217 -3.69 11.33 -14.40
N LEU A 218 -3.76 12.07 -13.27
CA LEU A 218 -2.58 12.45 -12.49
C LEU A 218 -2.02 11.27 -11.68
N GLU A 219 -2.87 10.35 -11.24
CA GLU A 219 -2.45 9.07 -10.68
C GLU A 219 -1.85 8.17 -11.77
N ALA A 220 -2.51 8.05 -12.91
CA ALA A 220 -2.06 7.21 -14.01
C ALA A 220 -0.70 7.67 -14.57
N GLU A 221 -0.50 8.98 -14.77
CA GLU A 221 0.77 9.56 -15.21
C GLU A 221 1.89 9.28 -14.21
N ALA A 222 1.66 9.61 -12.94
CA ALA A 222 2.68 9.43 -11.91
C ALA A 222 3.01 7.93 -11.70
N THR A 223 2.03 7.03 -11.81
CA THR A 223 2.26 5.58 -11.79
C THR A 223 3.10 5.14 -12.98
N PHE A 224 2.80 5.61 -14.18
CA PHE A 224 3.58 5.28 -15.37
C PHE A 224 5.03 5.77 -15.25
N ARG A 225 5.23 7.00 -14.79
CA ARG A 225 6.54 7.61 -14.54
C ARG A 225 7.33 6.83 -13.50
N ALA A 226 6.71 6.50 -12.35
CA ALA A 226 7.33 5.70 -11.30
C ALA A 226 7.76 4.30 -11.80
N CYS A 227 6.90 3.61 -12.55
CA CYS A 227 7.21 2.32 -13.15
C CYS A 227 8.35 2.42 -14.18
N THR A 228 8.41 3.51 -14.97
CA THR A 228 9.51 3.77 -15.90
C THR A 228 10.83 3.89 -15.16
N MET A 229 10.87 4.72 -14.10
CA MET A 229 12.07 4.95 -13.30
C MET A 229 12.52 3.67 -12.58
N ALA A 230 11.61 2.93 -11.98
CA ALA A 230 11.88 1.64 -11.36
C ALA A 230 12.48 0.62 -12.37
N SER A 231 11.97 0.64 -13.60
CA SER A 231 12.51 -0.18 -14.68
C SER A 231 13.96 0.19 -15.04
N GLN A 232 14.31 1.46 -15.03
CA GLN A 232 15.68 1.90 -15.29
C GLN A 232 16.63 1.62 -14.12
N ALA A 233 16.14 1.73 -12.89
CA ALA A 233 16.89 1.40 -11.68
C ALA A 233 17.03 -0.12 -11.42
N ASN A 234 16.35 -0.97 -12.19
CA ASN A 234 16.15 -2.39 -11.90
C ASN A 234 15.73 -2.65 -10.44
N CYS A 235 14.82 -1.80 -9.95
CA CYS A 235 14.30 -1.83 -8.59
C CYS A 235 12.87 -2.40 -8.60
N PRO A 236 12.51 -3.32 -7.68
CA PRO A 236 11.12 -3.72 -7.54
C PRO A 236 10.31 -2.54 -7.00
N LEU A 237 9.14 -2.32 -7.57
CA LEU A 237 8.25 -1.23 -7.20
C LEU A 237 6.91 -1.76 -6.69
N TYR A 238 6.41 -1.15 -5.62
CA TYR A 238 5.10 -1.39 -5.06
C TYR A 238 4.28 -0.09 -5.10
N VAL A 239 3.28 -0.05 -5.97
CA VAL A 239 2.36 1.08 -6.08
C VAL A 239 1.27 0.89 -5.04
N VAL A 240 1.25 1.75 -4.02
CA VAL A 240 0.25 1.71 -2.94
C VAL A 240 -1.08 2.31 -3.43
N HIS A 241 -2.18 1.96 -2.77
CA HIS A 241 -3.53 2.54 -3.00
C HIS A 241 -3.85 2.85 -4.47
N VAL A 242 -3.81 1.85 -5.35
CA VAL A 242 -4.20 1.99 -6.76
C VAL A 242 -5.71 2.25 -6.83
N MET A 243 -6.10 3.46 -7.21
CA MET A 243 -7.48 3.93 -7.12
C MET A 243 -8.16 4.11 -8.49
N SER A 244 -7.40 4.03 -9.59
CA SER A 244 -7.93 4.21 -10.96
C SER A 244 -7.59 3.06 -11.90
N LYS A 245 -8.41 2.88 -12.92
CA LYS A 245 -8.15 1.95 -14.02
C LYS A 245 -6.88 2.34 -14.80
N GLY A 246 -6.63 3.65 -14.92
CA GLY A 246 -5.46 4.19 -15.61
C GLY A 246 -4.16 3.82 -14.91
N ALA A 247 -4.09 3.95 -13.59
CA ALA A 247 -2.92 3.52 -12.81
C ALA A 247 -2.70 2.00 -12.89
N ALA A 248 -3.76 1.20 -12.80
CA ALA A 248 -3.67 -0.24 -12.98
C ALA A 248 -3.16 -0.63 -14.38
N ALA A 249 -3.62 0.06 -15.44
CA ALA A 249 -3.14 -0.14 -16.80
C ALA A 249 -1.66 0.21 -16.96
N ALA A 250 -1.17 1.26 -16.29
CA ALA A 250 0.25 1.62 -16.27
C ALA A 250 1.12 0.53 -15.63
N ILE A 251 0.66 -0.06 -14.52
CA ILE A 251 1.30 -1.21 -13.87
C ILE A 251 1.37 -2.40 -14.84
N ALA A 252 0.23 -2.79 -15.42
CA ALA A 252 0.13 -3.92 -16.35
C ALA A 252 1.04 -3.73 -17.58
N HIS A 253 1.11 -2.51 -18.12
CA HIS A 253 1.99 -2.17 -19.24
C HIS A 253 3.47 -2.45 -18.94
N HIS A 254 3.95 -2.02 -17.76
CA HIS A 254 5.36 -2.20 -17.39
C HIS A 254 5.67 -3.65 -17.01
N ARG A 255 4.73 -4.35 -16.36
CA ARG A 255 4.87 -5.79 -16.06
C ARG A 255 5.00 -6.62 -17.34
N LYS A 256 4.20 -6.34 -18.37
CA LYS A 256 4.33 -6.98 -19.71
C LYS A 256 5.70 -6.77 -20.34
N LYS A 257 6.43 -5.72 -19.96
CA LYS A 257 7.82 -5.45 -20.38
C LYS A 257 8.87 -6.04 -19.43
N GLY A 258 8.46 -6.85 -18.47
CA GLY A 258 9.34 -7.54 -17.53
C GLY A 258 9.73 -6.72 -16.28
N ALA A 259 9.11 -5.55 -16.04
CA ALA A 259 9.33 -4.82 -14.79
C ALA A 259 8.69 -5.56 -13.62
N VAL A 260 9.35 -5.55 -12.46
CA VAL A 260 8.83 -6.12 -11.22
C VAL A 260 8.04 -5.06 -10.49
N VAL A 261 6.72 -5.06 -10.71
CA VAL A 261 5.81 -4.06 -10.16
C VAL A 261 4.63 -4.76 -9.49
N PHE A 262 4.32 -4.37 -8.28
CA PHE A 262 3.14 -4.78 -7.52
C PHE A 262 2.17 -3.61 -7.39
N GLY A 263 0.87 -3.89 -7.40
CA GLY A 263 -0.19 -2.90 -7.21
C GLY A 263 -1.15 -3.34 -6.11
N GLU A 264 -1.55 -2.39 -5.28
CA GLU A 264 -2.38 -2.56 -4.09
C GLU A 264 -3.60 -1.64 -4.19
N PRO A 265 -4.80 -2.11 -4.56
CA PRO A 265 -6.02 -1.37 -4.31
C PRO A 265 -6.40 -1.47 -2.84
N ILE A 266 -7.00 -0.42 -2.29
CA ILE A 266 -7.45 -0.40 -0.89
C ILE A 266 -8.95 -0.70 -0.79
N ALA A 267 -9.39 -1.12 0.40
CA ALA A 267 -10.78 -1.50 0.67
C ALA A 267 -11.79 -0.43 0.25
N ALA A 268 -11.48 0.85 0.47
CA ALA A 268 -12.33 1.96 0.05
C ALA A 268 -12.57 1.97 -1.47
N GLY A 269 -11.52 1.84 -2.28
CA GLY A 269 -11.60 1.82 -3.74
C GLY A 269 -12.26 0.58 -4.32
N LEU A 270 -12.37 -0.50 -3.54
CA LEU A 270 -13.09 -1.73 -3.92
C LEU A 270 -14.58 -1.70 -3.57
N ALA A 271 -15.00 -0.79 -2.67
CA ALA A 271 -16.33 -0.79 -2.10
C ALA A 271 -17.22 0.35 -2.58
N THR A 272 -16.66 1.53 -2.80
CA THR A 272 -17.42 2.76 -3.07
C THR A 272 -16.72 3.66 -4.10
N ASP A 273 -17.33 4.76 -4.48
CA ASP A 273 -16.88 5.65 -5.55
C ASP A 273 -16.91 7.13 -5.14
N GLY A 274 -16.45 8.00 -6.03
CA GLY A 274 -16.30 9.44 -5.81
C GLY A 274 -17.58 10.25 -5.87
N SER A 275 -18.77 9.64 -5.99
CA SER A 275 -20.05 10.37 -5.94
C SER A 275 -20.26 11.06 -4.60
N HIS A 276 -19.69 10.52 -3.54
CA HIS A 276 -19.77 11.06 -2.19
C HIS A 276 -19.21 12.48 -2.05
N TYR A 277 -18.20 12.87 -2.84
CA TYR A 277 -17.61 14.22 -2.80
C TYR A 277 -18.58 15.32 -3.23
N TYR A 278 -19.66 14.97 -3.91
CA TYR A 278 -20.69 15.88 -4.43
C TYR A 278 -21.97 15.85 -3.61
N ASN A 279 -21.94 15.24 -2.43
CA ASN A 279 -23.08 15.24 -1.52
C ASN A 279 -23.34 16.65 -0.99
N GLU A 280 -24.62 17.06 -0.93
CA GLU A 280 -25.03 18.38 -0.43
C GLU A 280 -24.69 18.57 1.06
N ASP A 281 -24.68 17.50 1.86
CA ASP A 281 -24.12 17.52 3.21
C ASP A 281 -22.59 17.60 3.14
N TRP A 282 -22.08 18.78 3.45
CA TRP A 282 -20.63 19.06 3.43
C TRP A 282 -19.85 18.06 4.29
N LEU A 283 -20.38 17.73 5.48
CA LEU A 283 -19.69 16.83 6.40
C LEU A 283 -19.67 15.41 5.87
N HIS A 284 -20.77 14.95 5.24
CA HIS A 284 -20.79 13.68 4.53
C HIS A 284 -19.67 13.64 3.47
N ALA A 285 -19.61 14.66 2.62
CA ALA A 285 -18.59 14.72 1.56
C ALA A 285 -17.15 14.75 2.13
N ALA A 286 -16.91 15.52 3.18
CA ALA A 286 -15.60 15.65 3.82
C ALA A 286 -15.10 14.34 4.44
N ARG A 287 -15.98 13.46 4.94
CA ARG A 287 -15.64 12.15 5.50
C ARG A 287 -14.89 11.26 4.51
N TYR A 288 -15.16 11.40 3.20
CA TYR A 288 -14.56 10.59 2.14
C TYR A 288 -13.24 11.17 1.60
N VAL A 289 -12.81 12.35 2.07
CA VAL A 289 -11.56 12.97 1.60
C VAL A 289 -10.36 12.13 1.99
N MET A 290 -9.68 11.60 0.97
CA MET A 290 -8.49 10.76 1.02
C MET A 290 -7.68 10.92 -0.27
N SER A 291 -6.40 10.54 -0.31
CA SER A 291 -5.54 10.67 -1.50
C SER A 291 -4.83 9.37 -1.85
N PRO A 292 -4.93 8.90 -3.11
CA PRO A 292 -5.75 9.46 -4.18
C PRO A 292 -7.25 9.40 -3.85
N PRO A 293 -8.10 10.28 -4.44
CA PRO A 293 -9.52 10.24 -4.19
C PRO A 293 -10.18 9.00 -4.80
N LEU A 294 -11.35 8.64 -4.29
CA LEU A 294 -12.21 7.62 -4.89
C LEU A 294 -12.53 8.01 -6.35
N SER A 295 -12.49 7.03 -7.24
CA SER A 295 -12.85 7.21 -8.65
C SER A 295 -14.26 7.71 -8.83
N ARG A 296 -14.47 8.67 -9.72
CA ARG A 296 -15.81 9.14 -10.10
C ARG A 296 -16.56 8.15 -11.01
N ASP A 297 -15.83 7.23 -11.63
CA ASP A 297 -16.43 6.17 -12.45
C ASP A 297 -16.93 5.04 -11.55
N PRO A 298 -18.26 4.85 -11.41
CA PRO A 298 -18.83 3.84 -10.52
C PRO A 298 -18.50 2.40 -10.94
N SER A 299 -17.93 2.19 -12.12
CA SER A 299 -17.46 0.87 -12.56
C SER A 299 -16.05 0.52 -12.08
N THR A 300 -15.30 1.48 -11.53
CA THR A 300 -13.91 1.30 -11.07
C THR A 300 -13.79 0.27 -9.94
N PRO A 301 -14.63 0.26 -8.88
CA PRO A 301 -14.53 -0.74 -7.82
C PRO A 301 -14.58 -2.19 -8.34
N ASN A 302 -15.52 -2.48 -9.22
CA ASN A 302 -15.64 -3.82 -9.84
C ASN A 302 -14.45 -4.12 -10.77
N ALA A 303 -13.97 -3.12 -11.52
CA ALA A 303 -12.80 -3.29 -12.39
C ALA A 303 -11.54 -3.63 -11.57
N LEU A 304 -11.29 -2.94 -10.46
CA LEU A 304 -10.15 -3.21 -9.56
C LEU A 304 -10.26 -4.62 -8.95
N MET A 305 -11.46 -5.05 -8.53
CA MET A 305 -11.69 -6.41 -8.02
C MET A 305 -11.39 -7.47 -9.08
N ARG A 306 -11.80 -7.25 -10.34
CA ARG A 306 -11.48 -8.16 -11.46
C ARG A 306 -9.98 -8.21 -11.77
N LEU A 307 -9.26 -7.09 -11.61
CA LEU A 307 -7.81 -7.06 -11.78
C LEU A 307 -7.08 -7.80 -10.65
N LEU A 308 -7.61 -7.78 -9.41
CA LEU A 308 -7.16 -8.66 -8.33
C LEU A 308 -7.40 -10.13 -8.67
N ALA A 309 -8.57 -10.47 -9.18
CA ALA A 309 -8.90 -11.83 -9.60
C ALA A 309 -7.92 -12.35 -10.66
N ALA A 310 -7.62 -11.52 -11.66
CA ALA A 310 -6.70 -11.82 -12.76
C ALA A 310 -5.21 -11.84 -12.34
N GLY A 311 -4.86 -11.36 -11.15
CA GLY A 311 -3.45 -11.21 -10.70
C GLY A 311 -2.70 -10.05 -11.35
N GLU A 312 -3.41 -9.13 -11.99
CA GLU A 312 -2.84 -7.87 -12.48
C GLU A 312 -2.57 -6.88 -11.33
N LEU A 313 -3.44 -6.88 -10.31
CA LEU A 313 -3.18 -6.35 -8.97
C LEU A 313 -2.98 -7.52 -8.01
N HIS A 314 -2.28 -7.31 -6.88
CA HIS A 314 -1.68 -8.42 -6.17
C HIS A 314 -2.28 -8.70 -4.79
N LEU A 315 -2.63 -7.66 -4.04
CA LEU A 315 -3.12 -7.74 -2.67
C LEU A 315 -3.92 -6.50 -2.32
N THR A 316 -4.59 -6.52 -1.18
CA THR A 316 -5.40 -5.40 -0.70
C THR A 316 -4.86 -4.87 0.63
N ALA A 317 -5.02 -3.57 0.84
CA ALA A 317 -4.72 -2.88 2.09
C ALA A 317 -5.83 -1.90 2.45
N THR A 318 -5.58 -0.98 3.39
CA THR A 318 -6.60 -0.01 3.80
C THR A 318 -6.21 1.44 3.67
N ASP A 319 -4.93 1.77 3.82
CA ASP A 319 -4.48 3.15 4.03
C ASP A 319 -5.18 3.78 5.24
N ASN A 320 -5.43 2.97 6.29
CA ASN A 320 -6.18 3.40 7.48
C ASN A 320 -5.49 4.59 8.15
N CYS A 321 -6.09 5.77 8.00
CA CYS A 321 -5.62 7.01 8.59
C CYS A 321 -6.86 7.82 9.00
N THR A 322 -7.24 7.76 10.28
CA THR A 322 -8.56 8.18 10.73
C THR A 322 -8.57 9.58 11.31
N PHE A 323 -9.49 10.41 10.84
CA PHE A 323 -9.78 11.74 11.37
C PHE A 323 -11.27 11.89 11.60
N ASP A 324 -11.69 12.34 12.79
CA ASP A 324 -13.10 12.50 13.12
C ASP A 324 -13.75 13.70 12.39
N CYS A 325 -15.06 13.83 12.52
CA CYS A 325 -15.82 14.93 11.89
C CYS A 325 -15.32 16.30 12.32
N HIS A 326 -14.88 16.47 13.56
CA HIS A 326 -14.33 17.74 14.04
C HIS A 326 -13.03 18.08 13.29
N GLN A 327 -12.11 17.14 13.20
CA GLN A 327 -10.85 17.34 12.47
C GLN A 327 -11.11 17.60 10.97
N LYS A 328 -12.00 16.85 10.33
CA LYS A 328 -12.40 17.10 8.93
C LYS A 328 -12.96 18.51 8.74
N SER A 329 -13.69 19.05 9.73
CA SER A 329 -14.30 20.39 9.63
C SER A 329 -13.31 21.55 9.66
N LEU A 330 -12.04 21.32 10.00
CA LEU A 330 -10.98 22.32 9.89
C LEU A 330 -10.77 22.83 8.46
N GLY A 331 -11.15 22.02 7.46
CA GLY A 331 -11.12 22.39 6.05
C GLY A 331 -12.42 22.93 5.49
N LYS A 332 -13.35 23.42 6.32
CA LYS A 332 -14.70 23.85 5.88
C LYS A 332 -14.68 24.93 4.81
N ASP A 333 -13.75 25.86 4.89
CA ASP A 333 -13.63 26.99 3.96
C ASP A 333 -12.47 26.82 2.97
N ASP A 334 -11.75 25.70 3.04
CA ASP A 334 -10.58 25.40 2.21
C ASP A 334 -10.38 23.89 2.16
N PHE A 335 -10.79 23.25 1.09
CA PHE A 335 -10.73 21.80 0.94
C PHE A 335 -9.30 21.23 1.08
N THR A 336 -8.26 22.03 0.82
CA THR A 336 -6.86 21.61 0.98
C THR A 336 -6.46 21.40 2.43
N LYS A 337 -7.28 21.88 3.38
CA LYS A 337 -7.08 21.71 4.84
C LYS A 337 -7.93 20.59 5.44
N ILE A 338 -8.74 19.90 4.66
CA ILE A 338 -9.44 18.71 5.13
C ILE A 338 -8.39 17.60 5.30
N PRO A 339 -8.14 17.08 6.51
CA PRO A 339 -7.17 15.99 6.69
C PRO A 339 -7.54 14.78 5.82
N ASN A 340 -6.59 14.34 4.97
CA ASN A 340 -6.81 13.22 4.06
C ASN A 340 -6.65 11.91 4.82
N GLY A 341 -7.66 11.05 4.74
CA GLY A 341 -7.61 9.72 5.33
C GLY A 341 -8.97 9.24 5.79
N VAL A 342 -9.15 7.94 5.79
CA VAL A 342 -10.40 7.24 6.10
C VAL A 342 -10.12 5.99 6.93
N ASN A 343 -11.17 5.40 7.51
CA ASN A 343 -11.09 4.09 8.16
C ASN A 343 -11.10 2.95 7.14
N GLY A 344 -10.63 1.77 7.56
CA GLY A 344 -10.67 0.60 6.68
C GLY A 344 -10.23 -0.70 7.33
N VAL A 345 -9.34 -0.68 8.33
CA VAL A 345 -8.65 -1.88 8.82
C VAL A 345 -9.60 -2.92 9.43
N GLU A 346 -10.70 -2.48 10.05
CA GLU A 346 -11.74 -3.38 10.59
C GLU A 346 -12.62 -3.99 9.49
N ASP A 347 -12.87 -3.25 8.41
CA ASP A 347 -13.87 -3.63 7.43
C ASP A 347 -13.28 -4.33 6.20
N ARG A 348 -11.96 -4.21 5.97
CA ARG A 348 -11.26 -4.71 4.77
C ARG A 348 -11.59 -6.16 4.43
N MET A 349 -11.47 -7.07 5.39
CA MET A 349 -11.67 -8.51 5.13
C MET A 349 -13.11 -8.80 4.68
N SER A 350 -14.10 -8.24 5.38
CA SER A 350 -15.52 -8.43 5.03
C SER A 350 -15.88 -7.76 3.70
N VAL A 351 -15.35 -6.56 3.42
CA VAL A 351 -15.54 -5.87 2.15
C VAL A 351 -14.97 -6.66 0.98
N VAL A 352 -13.75 -7.18 1.11
CA VAL A 352 -13.11 -8.00 0.07
C VAL A 352 -13.83 -9.32 -0.11
N TRP A 353 -14.32 -9.94 0.97
CA TRP A 353 -15.14 -11.15 0.87
C TRP A 353 -16.44 -10.89 0.12
N ASP A 354 -17.17 -9.86 0.50
CA ASP A 354 -18.45 -9.51 -0.12
C ASP A 354 -18.31 -9.16 -1.61
N ARG A 355 -17.41 -8.22 -1.92
CA ARG A 355 -17.18 -7.76 -3.30
C ARG A 355 -16.45 -8.78 -4.18
N GLY A 356 -15.76 -9.72 -3.59
CA GLY A 356 -14.98 -10.73 -4.29
C GLY A 356 -15.61 -12.11 -4.28
N VAL A 357 -15.67 -12.74 -3.11
CA VAL A 357 -16.10 -14.15 -2.99
C VAL A 357 -17.61 -14.28 -3.11
N HIS A 358 -18.36 -13.51 -2.34
CA HIS A 358 -19.83 -13.54 -2.40
C HIS A 358 -20.35 -13.12 -3.78
N ALA A 359 -19.70 -12.15 -4.41
CA ALA A 359 -20.00 -11.72 -5.78
C ALA A 359 -19.55 -12.72 -6.86
N GLY A 360 -18.88 -13.82 -6.49
CA GLY A 360 -18.42 -14.87 -7.42
C GLY A 360 -17.27 -14.46 -8.34
N ILE A 361 -16.48 -13.43 -7.97
CA ILE A 361 -15.35 -12.93 -8.78
C ILE A 361 -14.06 -13.66 -8.42
N ILE A 362 -13.87 -14.00 -7.14
CA ILE A 362 -12.72 -14.78 -6.64
C ILE A 362 -13.22 -15.92 -5.76
N ASP A 363 -12.38 -16.94 -5.58
CA ASP A 363 -12.62 -18.02 -4.64
C ASP A 363 -12.01 -17.76 -3.26
N PRO A 364 -12.30 -18.58 -2.23
CA PRO A 364 -11.73 -18.41 -0.90
C PRO A 364 -10.19 -18.50 -0.84
N MET A 365 -9.55 -19.27 -1.71
CA MET A 365 -8.08 -19.37 -1.79
C MET A 365 -7.48 -18.05 -2.30
N LYS A 366 -8.09 -17.48 -3.34
CA LYS A 366 -7.69 -16.16 -3.86
C LYS A 366 -7.95 -15.06 -2.83
N PHE A 367 -9.02 -15.13 -2.05
CA PHE A 367 -9.27 -14.22 -0.92
C PHE A 367 -8.12 -14.26 0.09
N VAL A 368 -7.70 -15.45 0.53
CA VAL A 368 -6.53 -15.61 1.41
C VAL A 368 -5.27 -15.07 0.76
N ALA A 369 -5.06 -15.34 -0.53
CA ALA A 369 -3.92 -14.81 -1.27
C ALA A 369 -3.85 -13.27 -1.18
N VAL A 370 -4.94 -12.55 -1.51
CA VAL A 370 -4.94 -11.08 -1.61
C VAL A 370 -5.05 -10.35 -0.28
N THR A 371 -5.50 -11.01 0.78
CA THR A 371 -5.67 -10.39 2.11
C THR A 371 -4.58 -10.75 3.12
N SER A 372 -3.78 -11.78 2.84
CA SER A 372 -2.78 -12.32 3.78
C SER A 372 -1.50 -12.78 3.09
N THR A 373 -1.56 -13.85 2.28
CA THR A 373 -0.37 -14.57 1.80
C THR A 373 0.54 -13.72 0.90
N MET A 374 -0.03 -12.91 -0.02
CA MET A 374 0.79 -12.09 -0.91
C MET A 374 1.53 -10.99 -0.17
N ALA A 375 0.92 -10.38 0.85
CA ALA A 375 1.62 -9.46 1.74
C ALA A 375 2.80 -10.16 2.44
N ALA A 376 2.57 -11.34 3.03
CA ALA A 376 3.64 -12.10 3.69
C ALA A 376 4.80 -12.46 2.73
N LYS A 377 4.48 -12.82 1.49
CA LYS A 377 5.48 -13.15 0.46
C LYS A 377 6.28 -11.92 0.01
N ILE A 378 5.62 -10.81 -0.26
CA ILE A 378 6.26 -9.57 -0.74
C ILE A 378 7.14 -8.97 0.35
N PHE A 379 6.63 -8.90 1.59
CA PHE A 379 7.35 -8.33 2.73
C PHE A 379 8.25 -9.33 3.48
N ASN A 380 8.45 -10.52 2.89
CA ASN A 380 9.43 -11.53 3.33
C ASN A 380 9.23 -12.06 4.76
N CYS A 381 7.99 -12.25 5.18
CA CYS A 381 7.65 -12.93 6.43
C CYS A 381 6.87 -14.25 6.22
N TYR A 382 6.78 -14.73 4.98
CA TYR A 382 6.23 -16.03 4.64
C TYR A 382 7.28 -17.15 4.83
N PRO A 383 6.94 -18.34 5.35
CA PRO A 383 5.62 -18.81 5.78
C PRO A 383 5.32 -18.57 7.27
N GLN A 384 6.16 -17.79 7.97
CA GLN A 384 5.89 -17.44 9.37
C GLN A 384 4.51 -16.82 9.54
N LYS A 385 4.15 -15.93 8.62
CA LYS A 385 2.85 -15.28 8.48
C LYS A 385 2.20 -15.67 7.15
N GLY A 386 0.89 -15.49 7.04
CA GLY A 386 0.17 -15.63 5.77
C GLY A 386 -0.12 -17.08 5.35
N ARG A 387 0.06 -18.06 6.22
CA ARG A 387 -0.23 -19.48 5.94
C ARG A 387 -0.58 -20.25 7.21
N ILE A 388 -1.51 -21.18 7.11
CA ILE A 388 -1.73 -22.21 8.11
C ILE A 388 -0.87 -23.42 7.73
N ALA A 389 0.26 -23.56 8.43
CA ALA A 389 1.21 -24.66 8.26
C ALA A 389 1.94 -24.92 9.59
N VAL A 390 2.43 -26.15 9.79
CA VAL A 390 3.25 -26.48 10.95
C VAL A 390 4.51 -25.59 10.96
N GLY A 391 4.78 -24.96 12.10
CA GLY A 391 5.88 -24.00 12.29
C GLY A 391 5.50 -22.53 12.08
N SER A 392 4.38 -22.21 11.40
CA SER A 392 3.87 -20.85 11.26
C SER A 392 3.39 -20.30 12.60
N ASP A 393 3.36 -18.98 12.73
CA ASP A 393 2.69 -18.32 13.85
C ASP A 393 1.19 -18.68 13.83
N ALA A 394 0.63 -18.90 15.01
CA ALA A 394 -0.78 -19.22 15.13
C ALA A 394 -1.65 -17.96 15.07
N ASP A 395 -1.58 -17.30 13.91
CA ASP A 395 -2.38 -16.14 13.52
C ASP A 395 -3.51 -16.65 12.62
N ILE A 396 -4.67 -16.87 13.21
CA ILE A 396 -5.75 -17.66 12.59
C ILE A 396 -7.07 -16.94 12.76
N VAL A 397 -7.91 -16.98 11.73
CA VAL A 397 -9.29 -16.50 11.80
C VAL A 397 -10.26 -17.65 11.53
N ILE A 398 -11.20 -17.83 12.43
CA ILE A 398 -12.38 -18.65 12.18
C ILE A 398 -13.39 -17.76 11.46
N TRP A 399 -13.58 -18.04 10.18
CA TRP A 399 -14.34 -17.22 9.25
C TRP A 399 -15.71 -17.82 8.97
N ASN A 400 -16.76 -17.05 9.21
CA ASN A 400 -18.12 -17.45 8.84
C ASN A 400 -18.48 -16.85 7.48
N ALA A 401 -18.36 -17.68 6.44
CA ALA A 401 -18.61 -17.29 5.05
C ALA A 401 -20.07 -16.88 4.78
N ASN A 402 -21.02 -17.39 5.59
CA ASN A 402 -22.46 -17.22 5.36
C ASN A 402 -23.10 -16.14 6.26
N ALA A 403 -22.38 -15.69 7.26
CA ALA A 403 -22.89 -14.62 8.14
C ALA A 403 -22.88 -13.29 7.42
N THR A 404 -23.83 -12.43 7.79
CA THR A 404 -23.92 -11.05 7.31
C THR A 404 -23.81 -10.10 8.50
N ARG A 405 -23.24 -8.92 8.23
CA ARG A 405 -23.32 -7.77 9.16
C ARG A 405 -23.58 -6.49 8.36
N THR A 406 -24.23 -5.54 9.01
CA THR A 406 -24.28 -4.17 8.50
C THR A 406 -23.18 -3.37 9.18
N ILE A 407 -22.32 -2.76 8.36
CA ILE A 407 -21.24 -1.91 8.88
C ILE A 407 -21.84 -0.62 9.43
N SER A 408 -21.42 -0.22 10.63
CA SER A 408 -21.91 1.01 11.25
C SER A 408 -20.86 1.58 12.22
N LYS A 409 -20.83 2.91 12.30
CA LYS A 409 -20.06 3.65 13.31
C LYS A 409 -20.43 3.29 14.76
N ASP A 410 -21.64 2.78 14.97
CA ASP A 410 -22.12 2.39 16.31
C ASP A 410 -21.62 1.01 16.76
N THR A 411 -21.05 0.24 15.82
CA THR A 411 -20.56 -1.13 16.07
C THR A 411 -19.07 -1.33 15.78
N HIS A 412 -18.43 -0.38 15.13
CA HIS A 412 -16.99 -0.44 14.83
C HIS A 412 -16.14 -0.11 16.07
N HIS A 413 -14.85 -0.45 16.01
CA HIS A 413 -13.87 -0.23 17.07
C HIS A 413 -12.90 0.93 16.80
N HIS A 414 -13.05 1.60 15.64
CA HIS A 414 -12.30 2.82 15.32
C HIS A 414 -12.61 3.96 16.29
N ALA A 415 -11.63 4.84 16.54
CA ALA A 415 -11.76 5.99 17.44
C ALA A 415 -12.38 7.23 16.75
N ILE A 416 -13.22 7.03 15.73
CA ILE A 416 -13.91 8.11 14.98
C ILE A 416 -15.43 7.94 15.05
N ASP A 417 -16.14 9.01 14.69
CA ASP A 417 -17.60 9.15 14.80
C ASP A 417 -18.36 8.89 13.49
N PHE A 418 -17.69 8.29 12.51
CA PHE A 418 -18.29 7.86 11.23
C PHE A 418 -17.59 6.60 10.70
N ASN A 419 -18.19 5.96 9.68
CA ASN A 419 -17.58 4.90 8.91
C ASN A 419 -17.87 5.12 7.43
N ILE A 420 -16.85 5.07 6.54
CA ILE A 420 -17.07 5.29 5.12
C ILE A 420 -17.88 4.17 4.43
N PHE A 421 -18.03 3.04 5.10
CA PHE A 421 -18.87 1.91 4.65
C PHE A 421 -20.21 1.87 5.37
N GLU A 422 -20.62 2.96 6.05
CA GLU A 422 -21.85 3.04 6.85
C GLU A 422 -23.07 2.53 6.09
N GLY A 423 -23.84 1.62 6.72
CA GLY A 423 -25.04 1.02 6.14
C GLY A 423 -24.79 -0.09 5.12
N MET A 424 -23.53 -0.37 4.75
CA MET A 424 -23.21 -1.46 3.83
C MET A 424 -23.45 -2.80 4.51
N GLN A 425 -24.33 -3.62 3.94
CA GLN A 425 -24.47 -5.02 4.35
C GLN A 425 -23.39 -5.84 3.62
N VAL A 426 -22.58 -6.56 4.40
CA VAL A 426 -21.50 -7.42 3.88
C VAL A 426 -21.72 -8.86 4.32
N HIS A 427 -21.29 -9.78 3.47
CA HIS A 427 -21.20 -11.21 3.75
C HIS A 427 -19.79 -11.56 4.21
N GLY A 428 -19.69 -12.62 5.00
CA GLY A 428 -18.40 -13.07 5.53
C GLY A 428 -17.92 -12.21 6.71
N VAL A 429 -17.80 -12.83 7.88
CA VAL A 429 -17.36 -12.14 9.10
C VAL A 429 -16.38 -13.01 9.89
N PRO A 430 -15.41 -12.41 10.61
CA PRO A 430 -14.58 -13.13 11.56
C PRO A 430 -15.38 -13.43 12.83
N GLU A 431 -15.61 -14.71 13.13
CA GLU A 431 -16.22 -15.14 14.39
C GLU A 431 -15.20 -15.18 15.54
N THR A 432 -13.98 -15.63 15.23
CA THR A 432 -12.87 -15.66 16.18
C THR A 432 -11.57 -15.28 15.48
N THR A 433 -10.83 -14.33 16.07
CA THR A 433 -9.48 -13.96 15.64
C THR A 433 -8.48 -14.39 16.72
N ILE A 434 -7.44 -15.06 16.28
CA ILE A 434 -6.39 -15.62 17.13
C ILE A 434 -5.06 -15.00 16.69
N CYS A 435 -4.36 -14.34 17.62
CA CYS A 435 -3.02 -13.80 17.41
C CYS A 435 -2.01 -14.57 18.26
N ARG A 436 -1.04 -15.21 17.62
CA ARG A 436 -0.05 -16.07 18.30
C ARG A 436 -0.70 -17.01 19.33
N GLY A 437 -1.76 -17.71 18.92
CA GLY A 437 -2.45 -18.68 19.73
C GLY A 437 -3.32 -18.11 20.87
N ARG A 438 -3.46 -16.79 20.97
CA ARG A 438 -4.38 -16.12 21.90
C ARG A 438 -5.62 -15.67 21.18
N ILE A 439 -6.80 -16.02 21.71
CA ILE A 439 -8.07 -15.50 21.21
C ILE A 439 -8.13 -14.01 21.59
N VAL A 440 -8.12 -13.13 20.59
CA VAL A 440 -8.17 -11.66 20.76
C VAL A 440 -9.52 -11.06 20.37
N TRP A 441 -10.31 -11.80 19.62
CA TRP A 441 -11.68 -11.47 19.24
C TRP A 441 -12.51 -12.74 19.22
N ALA A 442 -13.69 -12.72 19.82
CA ALA A 442 -14.62 -13.82 19.73
C ALA A 442 -16.07 -13.34 19.98
N ASN A 443 -16.98 -13.75 19.09
CA ASN A 443 -18.42 -13.53 19.25
C ASN A 443 -18.80 -12.06 19.51
N GLY A 444 -18.21 -11.12 18.77
CA GLY A 444 -18.49 -9.70 18.90
C GLY A 444 -17.82 -9.02 20.10
N GLN A 445 -16.82 -9.65 20.71
CA GLN A 445 -16.13 -9.10 21.89
C GLN A 445 -14.61 -9.13 21.73
N LEU A 446 -13.98 -8.00 22.00
CA LEU A 446 -12.54 -7.89 22.15
C LEU A 446 -12.07 -8.61 23.43
N ARG A 447 -10.97 -9.36 23.29
CA ARG A 447 -10.27 -10.05 24.40
C ARG A 447 -8.78 -9.70 24.34
N THR A 448 -8.50 -8.44 24.11
CA THR A 448 -7.17 -7.93 23.86
C THR A 448 -6.40 -7.65 25.16
N VAL A 449 -5.09 -7.68 25.06
CA VAL A 449 -4.18 -7.19 26.10
C VAL A 449 -3.26 -6.18 25.42
N GLN A 450 -3.32 -4.95 25.89
CA GLN A 450 -2.50 -3.86 25.35
C GLN A 450 -1.01 -4.21 25.47
N GLY A 451 -0.25 -3.95 24.40
CA GLY A 451 1.18 -4.26 24.32
C GLY A 451 1.50 -5.75 24.16
N ALA A 452 0.49 -6.60 23.92
CA ALA A 452 0.71 -8.03 23.73
C ALA A 452 1.08 -8.43 22.29
N GLY A 453 0.90 -7.54 21.32
CA GLY A 453 1.42 -7.68 19.96
C GLY A 453 2.95 -7.57 19.94
N ARG A 454 3.57 -8.00 18.85
CA ARG A 454 5.02 -8.03 18.72
C ARG A 454 5.46 -7.39 17.42
N PHE A 455 6.58 -6.71 17.47
CA PHE A 455 7.29 -6.31 16.28
C PHE A 455 7.80 -7.54 15.53
N VAL A 456 7.54 -7.58 14.21
CA VAL A 456 8.03 -8.61 13.30
C VAL A 456 9.06 -7.95 12.38
N PRO A 457 10.35 -8.21 12.58
CA PRO A 457 11.36 -7.74 11.65
C PRO A 457 11.10 -8.29 10.25
N LEU A 458 11.19 -7.43 9.25
CA LEU A 458 10.99 -7.76 7.85
C LEU A 458 12.39 -7.78 7.17
N PRO A 459 12.97 -8.96 6.91
CA PRO A 459 14.30 -9.03 6.29
C PRO A 459 14.23 -8.61 4.82
N PRO A 460 15.27 -7.95 4.28
CA PRO A 460 15.37 -7.66 2.85
C PRO A 460 15.50 -8.95 2.03
N ASP A 461 15.59 -8.82 0.70
CA ASP A 461 15.87 -9.92 -0.22
C ASP A 461 14.77 -11.00 -0.27
N SER A 462 13.49 -10.58 -0.35
CA SER A 462 12.41 -11.52 -0.64
C SER A 462 12.68 -12.26 -1.95
N GLN A 463 12.86 -13.57 -1.90
CA GLN A 463 13.16 -14.39 -3.08
C GLN A 463 12.06 -14.30 -4.15
N ILE A 464 10.80 -14.14 -3.73
CA ILE A 464 9.65 -13.99 -4.64
C ILE A 464 9.75 -12.68 -5.43
N VAL A 465 10.29 -11.63 -4.81
CA VAL A 465 10.47 -10.33 -5.43
C VAL A 465 11.78 -10.29 -6.24
N PHE A 466 12.89 -10.68 -5.62
CA PHE A 466 14.22 -10.42 -6.16
C PHE A 466 14.71 -11.46 -7.17
N SER A 467 14.15 -12.68 -7.21
CA SER A 467 14.49 -13.63 -8.27
C SER A 467 14.14 -13.10 -9.68
N ALA A 468 13.04 -12.39 -9.83
CA ALA A 468 12.66 -11.75 -11.08
C ALA A 468 13.53 -10.53 -11.40
N VAL A 469 13.92 -9.74 -10.39
CA VAL A 469 14.85 -8.61 -10.53
C VAL A 469 16.22 -9.08 -11.00
N ASP A 470 16.76 -10.15 -10.41
CA ASP A 470 18.06 -10.73 -10.77
C ASP A 470 18.08 -11.26 -12.20
N ASN A 471 17.02 -11.96 -12.62
CA ASN A 471 16.88 -12.44 -13.99
C ASN A 471 16.83 -11.29 -15.00
N ARG A 472 16.12 -10.21 -14.66
CA ARG A 472 16.05 -9.01 -15.50
C ARG A 472 17.36 -8.25 -15.53
N GLY A 473 18.11 -8.16 -14.42
CA GLY A 473 19.39 -7.48 -14.29
C GLY A 473 20.41 -7.99 -15.29
N LYS A 474 20.47 -9.31 -15.54
CA LYS A 474 21.36 -9.93 -16.54
C LYS A 474 21.14 -9.39 -17.95
N ALA A 475 19.89 -9.03 -18.30
CA ALA A 475 19.56 -8.48 -19.61
C ALA A 475 19.82 -6.96 -19.73
N LEU A 476 20.06 -6.28 -18.61
CA LEU A 476 20.29 -4.83 -18.54
C LEU A 476 21.76 -4.47 -18.40
N GLU A 477 22.68 -5.44 -18.40
CA GLU A 477 24.11 -5.16 -18.26
C GLU A 477 24.62 -4.27 -19.41
N PRO A 478 25.34 -3.18 -19.09
CA PRO A 478 25.85 -2.27 -20.11
C PRO A 478 26.89 -2.97 -21.01
N VAL A 479 26.75 -2.82 -22.30
CA VAL A 479 27.71 -3.35 -23.28
C VAL A 479 28.68 -2.25 -23.70
N LYS A 480 29.96 -2.45 -23.39
CA LYS A 480 31.03 -1.54 -23.87
C LYS A 480 31.45 -1.93 -25.29
N VAL A 481 31.26 -1.00 -26.20
CA VAL A 481 31.78 -1.16 -27.57
C VAL A 481 33.16 -0.49 -27.67
N ILE A 482 34.17 -1.30 -28.00
CA ILE A 482 35.52 -0.80 -28.28
C ILE A 482 35.52 -0.31 -29.75
N ARG A 483 35.74 0.97 -29.95
CA ARG A 483 35.84 1.57 -31.29
C ARG A 483 37.29 1.89 -31.61
N SER A 484 37.69 1.71 -32.86
CA SER A 484 38.95 2.25 -33.35
C SER A 484 38.94 3.77 -33.20
N PRO A 485 40.10 4.41 -32.96
CA PRO A 485 40.17 5.85 -32.97
C PRO A 485 39.59 6.40 -34.27
N TYR A 486 38.78 7.44 -34.18
CA TYR A 486 38.28 8.12 -35.37
C TYR A 486 39.46 8.86 -36.04
N GLU A 487 39.91 8.34 -37.19
CA GLU A 487 40.79 9.09 -38.07
C GLU A 487 39.94 10.01 -38.94
N ALA A 488 40.02 11.30 -38.67
CA ALA A 488 39.35 12.28 -39.52
C ALA A 488 39.84 12.07 -40.97
N PRO A 489 38.93 12.05 -41.96
CA PRO A 489 39.37 12.00 -43.37
C PRO A 489 40.35 13.12 -43.63
N SER A 490 41.51 12.80 -44.22
CA SER A 490 42.59 13.76 -44.54
C SER A 490 42.20 14.83 -45.58
N THR A 491 40.94 14.90 -45.95
CA THR A 491 40.38 15.79 -46.99
C THR A 491 39.54 16.94 -46.46
N LEU A 492 39.85 17.48 -45.26
CA LEU A 492 39.58 18.90 -45.05
C LEU A 492 40.80 19.69 -45.56
N GLN A 493 41.07 19.60 -46.87
CA GLN A 493 41.83 20.66 -47.54
C GLN A 493 41.04 21.94 -47.35
N ALA A 494 41.68 22.95 -46.76
CA ALA A 494 41.17 24.29 -46.69
C ALA A 494 40.79 24.71 -48.15
N HIS A 495 39.49 24.78 -48.41
CA HIS A 495 39.04 25.42 -49.62
C HIS A 495 39.45 26.88 -49.50
N ASP A 496 40.25 27.28 -50.48
CA ASP A 496 40.71 28.65 -50.70
C ASP A 496 39.57 29.65 -50.47
N ALA A 497 39.80 30.61 -49.60
CA ALA A 497 38.82 31.63 -49.17
C ALA A 497 38.39 32.60 -50.30
N ASN A 498 38.68 32.27 -51.57
CA ASN A 498 38.41 33.12 -52.73
C ASN A 498 37.49 32.49 -53.78
N ALA A 499 36.74 31.43 -53.49
CA ALA A 499 35.70 31.01 -54.42
C ALA A 499 34.47 31.89 -54.22
N ASN A 500 34.07 32.62 -55.28
CA ASN A 500 32.83 33.41 -55.30
C ASN A 500 31.61 32.61 -54.86
N ILE A 501 31.26 32.78 -53.63
CA ILE A 501 30.02 32.20 -53.08
C ILE A 501 28.86 33.06 -53.57
N VAL A 502 28.13 32.59 -54.58
CA VAL A 502 26.84 33.17 -54.97
C VAL A 502 25.85 32.73 -53.88
N VAL A 503 25.65 33.60 -52.91
CA VAL A 503 24.61 33.41 -51.88
C VAL A 503 23.24 33.59 -52.54
N LYS A 504 22.52 32.52 -52.80
CA LYS A 504 21.11 32.63 -53.12
C LYS A 504 20.39 33.23 -51.89
N PRO A 505 19.49 34.23 -52.07
CA PRO A 505 18.75 34.80 -50.94
C PRO A 505 17.89 33.73 -50.35
N THR A 506 18.19 33.37 -49.10
CA THR A 506 17.33 32.51 -48.27
C THR A 506 16.02 33.26 -48.03
N VAL A 507 14.93 32.68 -48.48
CA VAL A 507 13.57 33.11 -48.08
C VAL A 507 13.53 33.00 -46.57
N ARG A 508 13.32 34.12 -45.87
CA ARG A 508 13.02 34.13 -44.45
C ARG A 508 11.69 33.39 -44.24
N THR A 509 11.72 32.15 -43.82
CA THR A 509 10.56 31.48 -43.27
C THR A 509 10.18 32.19 -41.98
N ALA A 510 8.94 32.58 -41.89
CA ALA A 510 8.38 33.17 -40.68
C ALA A 510 8.65 32.26 -39.47
N ILE A 511 9.04 32.87 -38.35
CA ILE A 511 9.24 32.20 -37.07
C ILE A 511 7.94 31.50 -36.70
N PRO A 512 7.93 30.18 -36.39
CA PRO A 512 6.73 29.54 -35.93
C PRO A 512 6.26 30.18 -34.61
N PRO A 513 4.96 30.23 -34.33
CA PRO A 513 4.48 30.73 -33.04
C PRO A 513 4.99 29.81 -31.93
N GLY A 514 5.92 30.32 -31.11
CA GLY A 514 6.49 29.52 -30.01
C GLY A 514 7.87 29.97 -29.51
N GLY A 515 8.38 31.11 -29.93
CA GLY A 515 9.60 31.70 -29.32
C GLY A 515 10.93 31.01 -29.68
N ALA A 516 12.00 31.75 -29.65
CA ALA A 516 13.35 31.25 -29.85
C ALA A 516 13.80 30.42 -28.65
N SER A 517 14.07 29.14 -28.87
CA SER A 517 14.76 28.28 -27.90
C SER A 517 16.25 28.54 -27.97
N SER A 518 16.84 29.11 -26.93
CA SER A 518 18.28 29.18 -26.76
C SER A 518 18.76 27.92 -26.03
N ILE A 519 19.08 26.87 -26.78
CA ILE A 519 19.81 25.74 -26.21
C ILE A 519 21.29 26.11 -26.33
N GLN A 520 21.94 26.42 -25.21
CA GLN A 520 23.39 26.37 -25.07
C GLN A 520 23.78 24.97 -24.61
N PHE A 521 24.65 24.30 -25.35
CA PHE A 521 25.30 23.05 -24.97
C PHE A 521 26.40 23.30 -23.93
#